data_76b398c39f232d24f749d05759e5bcaf
#
_entry.id   76b398c39f232d24f749d05759e5bcaf
#
_cell.length_a   1.000
_cell.length_b   1.000
_cell.length_c   1.000
_cell.angle_alpha   90.00
_cell.angle_beta   90.00
_cell.angle_gamma   90.00
#
_symmetry.space_group_name_H-M   'P 1'
#
loop_
_entity.id
_entity.type
_entity.pdbx_description
1 polymer ?
#
loop_
_entity_poly.entity_id
_entity_poly.type
_entity_poly.pdbx_seq_one_letter_code
_entity_poly.pdbx_strand_id
1 'polypeptide(L)' 'MNADDLKWVNQCIRDNRGEPGATPAIVRAYCICMNEKMDDNETRSITQWEKANPGAARACSQQAGWR' A
#
# COMPACT_ATOMS: atom_id res chain seq x y z
N MET A 1 0.51 7.73 12.63
CA MET A 1 -0.39 6.73 12.00
C MET A 1 -1.36 6.24 13.06
N ASN A 2 -2.68 6.33 12.82
CA ASN A 2 -3.68 5.88 13.80
C ASN A 2 -3.91 4.36 13.68
N ALA A 3 -4.79 3.81 14.53
CA ALA A 3 -5.05 2.37 14.55
C ALA A 3 -5.62 1.84 13.24
N ASP A 4 -6.48 2.63 12.58
CA ASP A 4 -7.07 2.25 11.30
C ASP A 4 -6.01 2.21 10.19
N ASP A 5 -5.09 3.18 10.18
CA ASP A 5 -3.99 3.21 9.23
C ASP A 5 -3.10 1.98 9.41
N LEU A 6 -2.76 1.64 10.64
CA LEU A 6 -1.96 0.46 10.93
C LEU A 6 -2.65 -0.82 10.46
N LYS A 7 -3.96 -0.91 10.67
CA LYS A 7 -4.75 -2.05 10.21
C LYS A 7 -4.64 -2.23 8.70
N TRP A 8 -4.83 -1.14 7.94
CA TRP A 8 -4.81 -1.20 6.49
C TRP A 8 -3.41 -1.45 5.94
N VAL A 9 -2.38 -0.83 6.56
CA VAL A 9 -0.99 -1.07 6.16
C VAL A 9 -0.61 -2.53 6.39
N ASN A 10 -0.98 -3.09 7.54
CA ASN A 10 -0.68 -4.49 7.83
C ASN A 10 -1.40 -5.44 6.87
N GLN A 11 -2.64 -5.14 6.51
CA GLN A 11 -3.40 -5.92 5.53
C GLN A 11 -2.72 -5.86 4.16
N CYS A 12 -2.30 -4.68 3.75
CA CYS A 12 -1.60 -4.46 2.48
C CYS A 12 -0.29 -5.28 2.44
N ILE A 13 0.45 -5.29 3.53
CA ILE A 13 1.69 -6.07 3.63
C ILE A 13 1.39 -7.56 3.45
N ARG A 14 0.37 -8.07 4.11
CA ARG A 14 -0.03 -9.48 3.97
C ARG A 14 -0.44 -9.81 2.53
N ASP A 15 -1.22 -8.92 1.92
CA ASP A 15 -1.74 -9.13 0.56
C ASP A 15 -0.64 -9.14 -0.49
N ASN A 16 0.47 -8.45 -0.24
CA ASN A 16 1.56 -8.30 -1.21
C ASN A 16 2.79 -9.17 -0.90
N ARG A 17 2.72 -9.98 0.13
CA ARG A 17 3.88 -10.73 0.64
C ARG A 17 4.49 -11.68 -0.39
N GLY A 18 3.70 -12.23 -1.28
CA GLY A 18 4.15 -13.22 -2.27
C GLY A 18 4.43 -12.65 -3.65
N GLU A 19 4.36 -11.33 -3.83
CA GLU A 19 4.53 -10.73 -5.15
C GLU A 19 6.00 -10.71 -5.58
N PRO A 20 6.27 -10.80 -6.91
CA PRO A 20 7.64 -10.74 -7.42
C PRO A 20 8.35 -9.46 -7.00
N GLY A 21 9.58 -9.60 -6.52
CA GLY A 21 10.38 -8.46 -6.07
C GLY A 21 10.00 -7.92 -4.71
N ALA A 22 9.02 -8.52 -4.03
CA ALA A 22 8.54 -8.05 -2.73
C ALA A 22 9.53 -8.43 -1.62
N THR A 23 10.20 -7.42 -1.07
CA THR A 23 10.96 -7.59 0.17
C THR A 23 10.15 -6.93 1.29
N PRO A 24 10.35 -7.30 2.56
CA PRO A 24 9.59 -6.66 3.65
C PRO A 24 9.71 -5.14 3.65
N ALA A 25 10.91 -4.60 3.40
CA ALA A 25 11.13 -3.16 3.38
C ALA A 25 10.38 -2.48 2.22
N ILE A 26 10.44 -3.07 1.03
CA ILE A 26 9.77 -2.55 -0.17
C ILE A 26 8.26 -2.57 0.01
N VAL A 27 7.71 -3.69 0.46
CA VAL A 27 6.26 -3.84 0.66
C VAL A 27 5.76 -2.85 1.70
N ARG A 28 6.49 -2.69 2.80
CA ARG A 28 6.13 -1.74 3.85
C ARG A 28 6.11 -0.31 3.30
N ALA A 29 7.16 0.09 2.57
CA ALA A 29 7.26 1.43 1.99
C ALA A 29 6.12 1.68 1.00
N TYR A 30 5.81 0.70 0.16
CA TYR A 30 4.70 0.77 -0.79
C TYR A 30 3.36 0.96 -0.06
N CYS A 31 3.09 0.14 0.94
CA CYS A 31 1.82 0.18 1.66
C CYS A 31 1.64 1.49 2.44
N ILE A 32 2.70 2.00 3.06
CA ILE A 32 2.66 3.29 3.74
C ILE A 32 2.40 4.41 2.74
N CYS A 33 3.08 4.40 1.60
CA CYS A 33 2.86 5.38 0.54
C CYS A 33 1.40 5.38 0.07
N MET A 34 0.84 4.20 -0.19
CA MET A 34 -0.55 4.08 -0.62
C MET A 34 -1.52 4.59 0.44
N ASN A 35 -1.28 4.25 1.71
CA ASN A 35 -2.12 4.70 2.81
C ASN A 35 -2.13 6.22 2.92
N GLU A 36 -0.98 6.86 2.70
CA GLU A 36 -0.88 8.31 2.74
C GLU A 36 -1.67 9.00 1.63
N LYS A 37 -1.87 8.33 0.50
CA LYS A 37 -2.63 8.86 -0.62
C LYS A 37 -4.14 8.68 -0.47
N MET A 38 -4.57 7.81 0.44
CA MET A 38 -5.99 7.57 0.68
C MET A 38 -6.56 8.67 1.57
N ASP A 39 -7.85 9.01 1.34
CA ASP A 39 -8.56 9.97 2.19
C ASP A 39 -8.80 9.38 3.57
N ASP A 40 -8.85 10.25 4.59
CA ASP A 40 -9.14 9.83 5.97
C ASP A 40 -10.48 9.11 6.10
N ASN A 41 -11.42 9.41 5.21
CA ASN A 41 -12.76 8.83 5.21
C ASN A 41 -12.87 7.60 4.30
N GLU A 42 -11.75 7.13 3.74
CA GLU A 42 -11.78 5.98 2.85
C GLU A 42 -12.13 4.70 3.63
N THR A 43 -13.12 3.98 3.15
CA THR A 43 -13.59 2.74 3.79
C THR A 43 -13.07 1.48 3.11
N ARG A 44 -12.49 1.62 1.91
CA ARG A 44 -11.93 0.47 1.18
C ARG A 44 -10.56 0.12 1.74
N SER A 45 -10.18 -1.16 1.63
CA SER A 45 -8.82 -1.58 1.93
C SER A 45 -7.85 -0.97 0.91
N ILE A 46 -6.56 -0.96 1.24
CA ILE A 46 -5.53 -0.48 0.31
C ILE A 46 -5.56 -1.30 -0.99
N THR A 47 -5.74 -2.61 -0.88
CA THR A 47 -5.82 -3.51 -2.04
C THR A 47 -7.00 -3.16 -2.95
N GLN A 48 -8.15 -2.85 -2.39
CA GLN A 48 -9.32 -2.43 -3.17
C GLN A 48 -9.11 -1.06 -3.80
N TRP A 49 -8.56 -0.13 -3.03
CA TRP A 49 -8.32 1.24 -3.47
C TRP A 49 -7.30 1.29 -4.62
N GLU A 50 -6.28 0.45 -4.55
CA GLU A 50 -5.24 0.33 -5.57
C GLU A 50 -5.82 0.01 -6.95
N LYS A 51 -6.83 -0.83 -7.02
CA LYS A 51 -7.47 -1.21 -8.29
C LYS A 51 -8.16 -0.03 -8.95
N ALA A 52 -8.69 0.89 -8.16
CA ALA A 52 -9.34 2.10 -8.64
C ALA A 52 -8.36 3.25 -8.89
N ASN A 53 -7.11 3.13 -8.42
CA ASN A 53 -6.12 4.19 -8.49
C ASN A 53 -4.76 3.66 -8.99
N PRO A 54 -4.69 3.14 -10.22
CA PRO A 54 -3.46 2.51 -10.73
C PRO A 54 -2.28 3.49 -10.85
N GLY A 55 -2.56 4.77 -11.08
CA GLY A 55 -1.51 5.79 -11.12
C GLY A 55 -0.82 5.97 -9.77
N ALA A 56 -1.60 5.96 -8.69
CA ALA A 56 -1.05 6.03 -7.34
C ALA A 56 -0.21 4.79 -7.03
N ALA A 57 -0.68 3.62 -7.45
CA ALA A 57 0.05 2.37 -7.25
C ALA A 57 1.42 2.40 -7.94
N ARG A 58 1.46 2.89 -9.18
CA ARG A 58 2.73 3.03 -9.92
C ARG A 58 3.69 3.97 -9.21
N ALA A 59 3.19 5.14 -8.79
CA ALA A 59 4.02 6.14 -8.11
C ALA A 59 4.59 5.57 -6.81
N CYS A 60 3.78 4.88 -6.02
CA CYS A 60 4.22 4.29 -4.77
C CYS A 60 5.19 3.13 -4.98
N SER A 61 4.99 2.32 -6.02
CA SER A 61 5.94 1.26 -6.38
C SER A 61 7.31 1.85 -6.73
N GLN A 62 7.33 2.92 -7.50
CA GLN A 62 8.58 3.59 -7.88
C GLN A 62 9.29 4.16 -6.65
N GLN A 63 8.55 4.83 -5.77
CA GLN A 63 9.12 5.40 -4.54
C GLN A 63 9.67 4.33 -3.62
N ALA A 64 9.02 3.19 -3.55
CA ALA A 64 9.45 2.07 -2.71
C ALA A 64 10.63 1.28 -3.30
N GLY A 65 10.96 1.51 -4.57
CA GLY A 65 11.99 0.75 -5.26
C GLY A 65 11.51 -0.63 -5.71
N TRP A 66 10.23 -0.80 -5.85
CA TRP A 66 9.65 -2.08 -6.29
C TRP A 66 9.78 -2.20 -7.79
N ARG A 67 10.49 -3.22 -8.22
CA ARG A 67 10.77 -3.47 -9.63
C ARG A 67 10.13 -4.73 -10.14
#